data_87444eb30ee8aee9d47958f0019d3f68
#
_entry.id   87444eb30ee8aee9d47958f0019d3f68
#
_cell.length_a   1.000
_cell.length_b   1.000
_cell.length_c   1.000
_cell.angle_alpha   90.00
_cell.angle_beta   90.00
_cell.angle_gamma   90.00
#
_symmetry.space_group_name_H-M   'P 1'
#
loop_
_entity.id
_entity.type
_entity.pdbx_description
1 polymer ?
#
loop_
_entity_poly.entity_id
_entity_poly.type
_entity_poly.pdbx_seq_one_letter_code
_entity_poly.pdbx_strand_id
1 'polypeptide(L)'
;GKSYLYWGSGWNWTNGHCFAAELNDDMSSFHTKPVEVTPTRYFEAPLMVKHNGKYYLTYSEGKTIDETYEVRYAVGDNPFGPFAEAGNSPILKVNDSLRVYGPGHHTLFSYGGEDYMLYHRHRLPFVKGTAYRQTCISKLTFDDDKNEIKNIIPYHTQAFPDLVKEKREYIQPESVISNSVLADYAGAENTVDHNYSTRWESADGDENPALTVSF
;
A
#
# COMPACT_ATOMS: atom_id res chain seq x y z
N GLY A 1 -0.82 -4.84 -28.65
CA GLY A 1 -1.55 -3.87 -27.81
C GLY A 1 -0.87 -2.51 -27.86
N LYS A 2 -1.46 -1.54 -27.22
CA LYS A 2 -0.85 -0.21 -27.08
C LYS A 2 -0.26 -0.07 -25.68
N SER A 3 0.89 0.58 -25.58
CA SER A 3 1.56 0.90 -24.31
C SER A 3 1.34 2.37 -23.96
N TYR A 4 1.07 2.64 -22.68
CA TYR A 4 0.83 4.00 -22.19
C TYR A 4 1.75 4.27 -21.00
N LEU A 5 2.32 5.46 -20.95
CA LEU A 5 3.08 5.96 -19.80
C LEU A 5 2.26 7.00 -19.06
N TYR A 6 2.19 6.84 -17.72
CA TYR A 6 1.62 7.84 -16.81
C TYR A 6 2.70 8.29 -15.85
N TRP A 7 2.82 9.59 -15.63
CA TRP A 7 3.85 10.14 -14.75
C TRP A 7 3.46 11.51 -14.21
N GLY A 8 4.18 11.94 -13.20
CA GLY A 8 4.09 13.26 -12.61
C GLY A 8 3.87 13.21 -11.11
N SER A 9 4.17 14.30 -10.46
CA SER A 9 3.97 14.52 -9.04
C SER A 9 3.80 16.00 -8.72
N GLY A 10 3.56 16.32 -7.44
CA GLY A 10 3.56 17.66 -6.93
C GLY A 10 4.85 18.01 -6.19
N TRP A 11 4.87 19.20 -5.63
CA TRP A 11 5.92 19.66 -4.72
C TRP A 11 5.36 19.82 -3.31
N ASN A 12 6.09 19.30 -2.33
CA ASN A 12 5.71 19.42 -0.92
C ASN A 12 4.27 18.94 -0.64
N TRP A 13 3.90 17.79 -1.23
CA TRP A 13 2.59 17.10 -1.12
C TRP A 13 1.40 17.89 -1.67
N THR A 14 1.65 18.89 -2.48
CA THR A 14 0.60 19.69 -3.11
C THR A 14 0.85 19.89 -4.59
N ASN A 15 -0.18 20.39 -5.27
CA ASN A 15 -0.07 20.82 -6.67
C ASN A 15 0.49 19.73 -7.60
N GLY A 16 0.00 18.49 -7.44
CA GLY A 16 0.38 17.38 -8.29
C GLY A 16 -0.24 17.47 -9.67
N HIS A 17 0.55 17.13 -10.68
CA HIS A 17 0.11 17.03 -12.08
C HIS A 17 0.40 15.64 -12.62
N CYS A 18 -0.56 15.03 -13.27
CA CYS A 18 -0.45 13.74 -13.94
C CYS A 18 -0.52 13.91 -15.44
N PHE A 19 0.45 13.37 -16.15
CA PHE A 19 0.50 13.35 -17.60
C PHE A 19 0.40 11.92 -18.12
N ALA A 20 -0.09 11.77 -19.34
CA ALA A 20 -0.15 10.51 -20.06
C ALA A 20 0.29 10.68 -21.52
N ALA A 21 0.91 9.63 -22.06
CA ALA A 21 1.22 9.51 -23.47
C ALA A 21 1.15 8.05 -23.92
N GLU A 22 0.74 7.82 -25.17
CA GLU A 22 0.94 6.53 -25.83
C GLU A 22 2.40 6.42 -26.26
N LEU A 23 3.02 5.27 -26.02
CA LEU A 23 4.39 4.98 -26.43
C LEU A 23 4.41 4.30 -27.81
N ASN A 24 5.51 4.48 -28.53
CA ASN A 24 5.84 3.66 -29.69
C ASN A 24 6.17 2.22 -29.26
N ASP A 25 6.22 1.28 -30.21
CA ASP A 25 6.50 -0.12 -29.93
C ASP A 25 7.87 -0.37 -29.26
N ASP A 26 8.82 0.55 -29.43
CA ASP A 26 10.13 0.53 -28.78
C ASP A 26 10.06 0.88 -27.28
N MET A 27 8.93 1.37 -26.78
CA MET A 27 8.67 1.83 -25.41
C MET A 27 9.65 2.92 -24.90
N SER A 28 10.43 3.53 -25.81
CA SER A 28 11.44 4.54 -25.48
C SER A 28 11.12 5.92 -26.02
N SER A 29 10.08 6.03 -26.83
CA SER A 29 9.65 7.28 -27.45
C SER A 29 8.12 7.42 -27.44
N PHE A 30 7.64 8.66 -27.51
CA PHE A 30 6.21 8.97 -27.51
C PHE A 30 5.59 8.82 -28.91
N HIS A 31 4.51 8.05 -28.99
CA HIS A 31 3.65 8.01 -30.17
C HIS A 31 2.71 9.22 -30.23
N THR A 32 2.18 9.64 -29.08
CA THR A 32 1.36 10.85 -28.95
C THR A 32 2.09 11.94 -28.18
N LYS A 33 1.67 13.19 -28.34
CA LYS A 33 2.11 14.25 -27.42
C LYS A 33 1.57 13.97 -26.02
N PRO A 34 2.37 14.23 -24.97
CA PRO A 34 1.88 14.18 -23.59
C PRO A 34 0.65 15.10 -23.40
N VAL A 35 -0.34 14.57 -22.69
CA VAL A 35 -1.54 15.32 -22.28
C VAL A 35 -1.68 15.25 -20.76
N GLU A 36 -2.17 16.31 -20.17
CA GLU A 36 -2.47 16.32 -18.74
C GLU A 36 -3.79 15.60 -18.48
N VAL A 37 -3.76 14.66 -17.51
CA VAL A 37 -4.89 13.82 -17.14
C VAL A 37 -5.12 13.84 -15.62
N THR A 38 -4.68 14.89 -14.94
CA THR A 38 -4.70 15.04 -13.48
C THR A 38 -6.10 14.82 -12.90
N PRO A 39 -6.34 13.78 -12.10
CA PRO A 39 -7.60 13.62 -11.39
C PRO A 39 -7.66 14.51 -10.17
N THR A 40 -8.86 14.63 -9.59
CA THR A 40 -9.06 15.37 -8.35
C THR A 40 -8.16 14.85 -7.22
N ARG A 41 -7.56 15.77 -6.44
CA ARG A 41 -6.69 15.43 -5.29
C ARG A 41 -5.46 14.57 -5.63
N TYR A 42 -5.01 14.62 -6.85
CA TYR A 42 -3.80 13.93 -7.27
C TYR A 42 -2.55 14.57 -6.63
N PHE A 43 -1.67 13.74 -6.08
CA PHE A 43 -0.34 14.17 -5.70
C PHE A 43 0.74 13.43 -6.50
N GLU A 44 0.77 12.10 -6.47
CA GLU A 44 1.82 11.31 -7.14
C GLU A 44 1.41 9.85 -7.36
N ALA A 45 2.38 9.04 -7.86
CA ALA A 45 2.27 7.59 -8.05
C ALA A 45 1.08 7.15 -8.91
N PRO A 46 0.94 7.69 -10.13
CA PRO A 46 -0.12 7.27 -11.02
C PRO A 46 0.12 5.84 -11.51
N LEU A 47 -0.91 5.01 -11.44
CA LEU A 47 -0.90 3.68 -12.01
C LEU A 47 -2.23 3.43 -12.73
N MET A 48 -2.16 2.92 -13.96
CA MET A 48 -3.35 2.64 -14.76
C MET A 48 -3.63 1.14 -14.83
N VAL A 49 -4.87 0.77 -14.54
CA VAL A 49 -5.38 -0.58 -14.75
C VAL A 49 -6.59 -0.53 -15.66
N LYS A 50 -6.63 -1.43 -16.64
CA LYS A 50 -7.81 -1.66 -17.46
C LYS A 50 -8.54 -2.90 -16.98
N HIS A 51 -9.81 -2.74 -16.58
CA HIS A 51 -10.66 -3.84 -16.15
C HIS A 51 -12.07 -3.66 -16.74
N ASN A 52 -12.63 -4.72 -17.32
CA ASN A 52 -13.97 -4.74 -17.95
C ASN A 52 -14.26 -3.53 -18.86
N GLY A 53 -13.27 -3.14 -19.69
CA GLY A 53 -13.39 -2.04 -20.63
C GLY A 53 -13.25 -0.64 -20.05
N LYS A 54 -13.20 -0.49 -18.72
CA LYS A 54 -12.94 0.76 -18.01
C LYS A 54 -11.46 0.93 -17.69
N TYR A 55 -11.04 2.17 -17.48
CA TYR A 55 -9.69 2.57 -17.13
C TYR A 55 -9.71 3.17 -15.73
N TYR A 56 -8.99 2.52 -14.80
CA TYR A 56 -8.88 2.92 -13.40
C TYR A 56 -7.51 3.55 -13.19
N LEU A 57 -7.48 4.87 -13.07
CA LEU A 57 -6.28 5.60 -12.70
C LEU A 57 -6.21 5.65 -11.18
N THR A 58 -5.32 4.86 -10.59
CA THR A 58 -5.05 4.86 -9.16
C THR A 58 -3.86 5.76 -8.87
N TYR A 59 -3.84 6.44 -7.73
CA TYR A 59 -2.82 7.43 -7.38
C TYR A 59 -2.76 7.66 -5.88
N SER A 60 -1.73 8.37 -5.43
CA SER A 60 -1.57 8.72 -4.02
C SER A 60 -1.87 10.19 -3.75
N GLU A 61 -2.47 10.46 -2.59
CA GLU A 61 -2.70 11.78 -2.00
C GLU A 61 -2.16 11.81 -0.56
N GLY A 62 -2.03 13.02 0.00
CA GLY A 62 -1.61 13.24 1.38
C GLY A 62 -0.10 13.29 1.55
N LYS A 63 0.34 13.35 2.82
CA LYS A 63 1.75 13.53 3.15
C LYS A 63 2.41 12.23 3.54
N THR A 64 3.52 11.91 2.90
CA THR A 64 4.30 10.69 3.15
C THR A 64 4.94 10.62 4.54
N ILE A 65 4.90 11.70 5.30
CA ILE A 65 5.52 11.84 6.63
C ILE A 65 4.49 11.89 7.77
N ASP A 66 3.22 11.73 7.44
CA ASP A 66 2.14 11.66 8.43
C ASP A 66 1.09 10.59 8.07
N GLU A 67 0.02 10.53 8.83
CA GLU A 67 -1.06 9.56 8.69
C GLU A 67 -1.94 9.76 7.46
N THR A 68 -1.84 10.90 6.77
CA THR A 68 -2.80 11.30 5.73
C THR A 68 -2.53 10.71 4.35
N TYR A 69 -1.36 10.09 4.15
CA TYR A 69 -1.05 9.47 2.87
C TYR A 69 -1.99 8.29 2.59
N GLU A 70 -2.54 8.25 1.37
CA GLU A 70 -3.61 7.31 1.03
C GLU A 70 -3.63 6.99 -0.48
N VAL A 71 -4.34 5.93 -0.87
CA VAL A 71 -4.55 5.57 -2.27
C VAL A 71 -5.96 5.92 -2.70
N ARG A 72 -6.05 6.75 -3.74
CA ARG A 72 -7.27 7.14 -4.43
C ARG A 72 -7.36 6.55 -5.82
N TYR A 73 -8.53 6.66 -6.44
CA TYR A 73 -8.68 6.33 -7.86
C TYR A 73 -9.79 7.10 -8.53
N ALA A 74 -9.66 7.20 -9.85
CA ALA A 74 -10.66 7.77 -10.74
C ALA A 74 -10.87 6.84 -11.95
N VAL A 75 -12.06 6.85 -12.52
CA VAL A 75 -12.46 5.94 -13.60
C VAL A 75 -12.77 6.72 -14.87
N GLY A 76 -12.34 6.19 -16.01
CA GLY A 76 -12.60 6.75 -17.33
C GLY A 76 -12.92 5.68 -18.38
N ASP A 77 -13.38 6.13 -19.55
CA ASP A 77 -13.74 5.26 -20.65
C ASP A 77 -12.60 5.06 -21.66
N ASN A 78 -11.53 5.82 -21.52
CA ASN A 78 -10.34 5.69 -22.37
C ASN A 78 -9.06 6.04 -21.58
N PRO A 79 -7.87 5.67 -22.09
CA PRO A 79 -6.61 5.85 -21.35
C PRO A 79 -6.22 7.31 -21.10
N PHE A 80 -6.82 8.27 -21.80
CA PHE A 80 -6.56 9.69 -21.61
C PHE A 80 -7.68 10.42 -20.84
N GLY A 81 -8.63 9.66 -20.27
CA GLY A 81 -9.77 10.23 -19.56
C GLY A 81 -10.86 10.82 -20.47
N PRO A 82 -11.69 11.73 -19.97
CA PRO A 82 -11.61 12.27 -18.61
C PRO A 82 -11.83 11.20 -17.54
N PHE A 83 -11.16 11.40 -16.38
CA PHE A 83 -11.30 10.52 -15.23
C PHE A 83 -12.15 11.19 -14.16
N ALA A 84 -13.19 10.50 -13.70
CA ALA A 84 -14.03 10.91 -12.58
C ALA A 84 -13.65 10.16 -11.32
N GLU A 85 -13.41 10.86 -10.21
CA GLU A 85 -13.14 10.24 -8.92
C GLU A 85 -14.31 9.34 -8.52
N ALA A 86 -14.02 8.11 -8.11
CA ALA A 86 -15.04 7.16 -7.69
C ALA A 86 -15.63 7.52 -6.32
N GLY A 87 -16.91 7.19 -6.11
CA GLY A 87 -17.63 7.57 -4.90
C GLY A 87 -17.11 6.94 -3.61
N ASN A 88 -16.41 5.80 -3.71
CA ASN A 88 -15.80 5.10 -2.57
C ASN A 88 -14.29 5.37 -2.45
N SER A 89 -13.73 6.31 -3.21
CA SER A 89 -12.34 6.79 -3.05
C SER A 89 -12.21 7.63 -1.78
N PRO A 90 -11.13 7.46 -0.96
CA PRO A 90 -9.97 6.59 -1.14
C PRO A 90 -10.25 5.11 -0.84
N ILE A 91 -9.56 4.23 -1.56
CA ILE A 91 -9.70 2.78 -1.39
C ILE A 91 -8.77 2.19 -0.31
N LEU A 92 -7.71 2.89 0.03
CA LEU A 92 -6.75 2.52 1.08
C LEU A 92 -6.33 3.79 1.80
N LYS A 93 -6.54 3.84 3.11
CA LYS A 93 -6.26 5.00 3.96
C LYS A 93 -5.89 4.59 5.37
N VAL A 94 -5.59 5.57 6.22
CA VAL A 94 -5.38 5.38 7.65
C VAL A 94 -6.49 4.50 8.28
N ASN A 95 -6.07 3.60 9.16
CA ASN A 95 -6.96 2.75 9.94
C ASN A 95 -6.42 2.63 11.36
N ASP A 96 -6.97 3.40 12.28
CA ASP A 96 -6.50 3.48 13.67
C ASP A 96 -6.72 2.16 14.42
N SER A 97 -7.82 1.47 14.17
CA SER A 97 -8.12 0.19 14.83
C SER A 97 -7.13 -0.92 14.43
N LEU A 98 -6.60 -0.86 13.22
CA LEU A 98 -5.55 -1.75 12.74
C LEU A 98 -4.14 -1.14 12.89
N ARG A 99 -4.02 0.06 13.45
CA ARG A 99 -2.74 0.78 13.59
C ARG A 99 -1.98 0.90 12.27
N VAL A 100 -2.69 1.23 11.19
CA VAL A 100 -2.12 1.47 9.86
C VAL A 100 -2.14 2.95 9.56
N TYR A 101 -0.98 3.52 9.31
CA TYR A 101 -0.76 4.95 9.11
C TYR A 101 -0.07 5.21 7.78
N GLY A 102 -0.57 6.19 7.04
CA GLY A 102 0.00 6.67 5.78
C GLY A 102 0.24 5.58 4.72
N PRO A 103 -0.74 4.69 4.43
CA PRO A 103 -0.56 3.67 3.41
C PRO A 103 -0.65 4.30 2.01
N GLY A 104 0.29 3.97 1.12
CA GLY A 104 0.26 4.53 -0.24
C GLY A 104 1.42 4.08 -1.12
N HIS A 105 1.65 4.81 -2.21
CA HIS A 105 2.69 4.59 -3.22
C HIS A 105 2.71 3.14 -3.70
N HIS A 106 1.62 2.74 -4.28
CA HIS A 106 1.26 1.36 -4.57
C HIS A 106 1.67 0.91 -5.98
N THR A 107 1.63 -0.39 -6.17
CA THR A 107 1.55 -1.04 -7.49
C THR A 107 0.51 -2.15 -7.45
N LEU A 108 0.00 -2.51 -8.61
CA LEU A 108 -0.99 -3.58 -8.76
C LEU A 108 -0.40 -4.70 -9.61
N PHE A 109 -0.70 -5.94 -9.26
CA PHE A 109 -0.28 -7.10 -10.04
C PHE A 109 -1.27 -8.25 -9.85
N SER A 110 -1.26 -9.18 -10.82
CA SER A 110 -2.07 -10.40 -10.75
C SER A 110 -1.17 -11.59 -10.47
N TYR A 111 -1.59 -12.47 -9.58
CA TYR A 111 -0.91 -13.72 -9.27
C TYR A 111 -1.91 -14.81 -8.90
N GLY A 112 -1.75 -16.00 -9.47
CA GLY A 112 -2.62 -17.14 -9.19
C GLY A 112 -4.10 -16.92 -9.56
N GLY A 113 -4.39 -16.02 -10.52
CA GLY A 113 -5.75 -15.66 -10.93
C GLY A 113 -6.45 -14.63 -10.04
N GLU A 114 -5.71 -14.05 -9.09
CA GLU A 114 -6.19 -13.03 -8.18
C GLU A 114 -5.38 -11.73 -8.34
N ASP A 115 -5.98 -10.60 -8.04
CA ASP A 115 -5.32 -9.30 -8.10
C ASP A 115 -4.91 -8.82 -6.71
N TYR A 116 -3.78 -8.13 -6.67
CA TYR A 116 -3.17 -7.64 -5.44
C TYR A 116 -2.66 -6.22 -5.58
N MET A 117 -2.69 -5.49 -4.46
CA MET A 117 -2.03 -4.22 -4.29
C MET A 117 -0.84 -4.39 -3.36
N LEU A 118 0.37 -4.04 -3.84
CA LEU A 118 1.56 -3.88 -3.04
C LEU A 118 1.71 -2.39 -2.71
N TYR A 119 1.91 -2.04 -1.46
CA TYR A 119 1.98 -0.65 -0.99
C TYR A 119 2.90 -0.54 0.22
N HIS A 120 3.22 0.66 0.64
CA HIS A 120 3.89 0.88 1.93
C HIS A 120 2.92 1.46 2.96
N ARG A 121 3.27 1.32 4.23
CA ARG A 121 2.72 2.04 5.39
C ARG A 121 3.86 2.44 6.32
N HIS A 122 3.59 3.31 7.28
CA HIS A 122 4.55 3.56 8.34
C HIS A 122 4.74 2.33 9.22
N ARG A 123 5.98 2.12 9.67
CA ARG A 123 6.26 1.13 10.73
C ARG A 123 5.67 1.58 12.07
N LEU A 124 5.47 0.64 12.96
CA LEU A 124 5.12 0.93 14.35
C LEU A 124 6.38 0.95 15.25
N PRO A 125 6.41 1.81 16.27
CA PRO A 125 5.44 2.86 16.57
C PRO A 125 5.44 3.92 15.46
N PHE A 126 4.26 4.46 15.16
CA PHE A 126 4.15 5.56 14.21
C PHE A 126 4.75 6.85 14.81
N VAL A 127 5.67 7.46 14.09
CA VAL A 127 6.30 8.73 14.47
C VAL A 127 6.07 9.74 13.35
N LYS A 128 5.24 10.73 13.62
CA LYS A 128 4.93 11.80 12.67
C LYS A 128 6.20 12.58 12.31
N GLY A 129 6.32 12.96 11.06
CA GLY A 129 7.51 13.65 10.53
C GLY A 129 8.61 12.71 10.07
N THR A 130 8.41 11.39 10.17
CA THR A 130 9.35 10.38 9.65
C THR A 130 8.79 9.66 8.43
N ALA A 131 9.63 8.97 7.69
CA ALA A 131 9.25 8.17 6.53
C ALA A 131 9.73 6.72 6.65
N TYR A 132 9.69 6.16 7.85
CA TYR A 132 9.99 4.74 8.06
C TYR A 132 8.87 3.89 7.52
N ARG A 133 9.15 3.13 6.47
CA ARG A 133 8.16 2.40 5.69
C ARG A 133 8.31 0.90 5.82
N GLN A 134 7.17 0.22 5.80
CA GLN A 134 7.08 -1.22 5.67
C GLN A 134 6.28 -1.55 4.43
N THR A 135 6.73 -2.55 3.68
CA THR A 135 6.00 -3.08 2.53
C THR A 135 4.83 -3.92 3.00
N CYS A 136 3.67 -3.70 2.39
CA CYS A 136 2.44 -4.42 2.65
C CYS A 136 1.82 -4.90 1.35
N ILE A 137 1.01 -5.94 1.46
CA ILE A 137 0.27 -6.50 0.35
C ILE A 137 -1.16 -6.80 0.81
N SER A 138 -2.12 -6.51 -0.04
CA SER A 138 -3.52 -6.82 0.20
C SER A 138 -4.17 -7.31 -1.10
N LYS A 139 -5.19 -8.15 -0.98
CA LYS A 139 -6.00 -8.55 -2.12
C LYS A 139 -6.76 -7.35 -2.66
N LEU A 140 -6.78 -7.21 -3.98
CA LEU A 140 -7.58 -6.24 -4.71
C LEU A 140 -8.80 -6.94 -5.29
N THR A 141 -9.96 -6.30 -5.21
CA THR A 141 -11.20 -6.85 -5.77
C THR A 141 -11.97 -5.75 -6.46
N PHE A 142 -12.44 -6.04 -7.67
CA PHE A 142 -13.35 -5.17 -8.40
C PHE A 142 -14.81 -5.50 -8.07
N ASP A 143 -15.66 -4.49 -8.09
CA ASP A 143 -17.12 -4.60 -8.11
C ASP A 143 -17.57 -4.23 -9.53
N ASP A 144 -17.81 -5.24 -10.35
CA ASP A 144 -18.09 -5.07 -11.78
C ASP A 144 -19.44 -4.40 -12.01
N ASP A 145 -20.41 -4.59 -11.13
CA ASP A 145 -21.74 -3.99 -11.26
C ASP A 145 -21.68 -2.46 -11.06
N LYS A 146 -20.75 -2.00 -10.22
CA LYS A 146 -20.57 -0.59 -9.92
C LYS A 146 -19.42 0.07 -10.67
N ASN A 147 -18.56 -0.71 -11.34
CA ASN A 147 -17.28 -0.28 -11.87
C ASN A 147 -16.39 0.37 -10.79
N GLU A 148 -16.28 -0.28 -9.64
CA GLU A 148 -15.52 0.21 -8.49
C GLU A 148 -14.42 -0.78 -8.10
N ILE A 149 -13.33 -0.27 -7.52
CA ILE A 149 -12.38 -1.06 -6.73
C ILE A 149 -12.91 -1.08 -5.30
N LYS A 150 -13.10 -2.27 -4.71
CA LYS A 150 -13.54 -2.37 -3.32
C LYS A 150 -12.50 -1.80 -2.35
N ASN A 151 -12.98 -1.19 -1.25
CA ASN A 151 -12.09 -0.66 -0.23
C ASN A 151 -11.22 -1.78 0.37
N ILE A 152 -9.94 -1.49 0.50
CA ILE A 152 -8.94 -2.43 1.00
C ILE A 152 -8.88 -2.34 2.51
N ILE A 153 -8.93 -3.50 3.17
CA ILE A 153 -8.67 -3.60 4.61
C ILE A 153 -7.20 -3.99 4.78
N PRO A 154 -6.36 -3.09 5.34
CA PRO A 154 -4.93 -3.31 5.43
C PRO A 154 -4.55 -4.19 6.63
N TYR A 155 -4.84 -5.49 6.55
CA TYR A 155 -4.50 -6.45 7.59
C TYR A 155 -2.99 -6.56 7.83
N HIS A 156 -2.61 -6.97 9.03
CA HIS A 156 -1.23 -7.25 9.42
C HIS A 156 -0.79 -8.69 9.15
N THR A 157 -1.72 -9.53 8.75
CA THR A 157 -1.51 -10.95 8.51
C THR A 157 -1.22 -11.24 7.05
N GLN A 158 -0.79 -12.46 6.77
CA GLN A 158 -0.43 -12.92 5.44
C GLN A 158 -1.60 -12.75 4.44
N ALA A 159 -1.30 -12.11 3.30
CA ALA A 159 -2.27 -11.89 2.23
C ALA A 159 -2.53 -13.13 1.35
N PHE A 160 -1.70 -14.18 1.47
CA PHE A 160 -1.71 -15.35 0.61
C PHE A 160 -1.83 -16.66 1.41
N PRO A 161 -2.93 -16.89 2.15
CA PRO A 161 -3.07 -18.10 2.95
C PRO A 161 -3.05 -19.38 2.10
N ASP A 162 -3.52 -19.30 0.84
CA ASP A 162 -3.63 -20.47 -0.05
C ASP A 162 -2.35 -20.76 -0.86
N LEU A 163 -1.37 -19.86 -0.85
CA LEU A 163 -0.09 -20.05 -1.55
C LEU A 163 0.97 -20.73 -0.69
N VAL A 164 0.74 -20.89 0.59
CA VAL A 164 1.59 -21.67 1.48
C VAL A 164 1.27 -23.15 1.25
N LYS A 165 2.15 -23.84 0.52
CA LYS A 165 2.00 -25.27 0.21
C LYS A 165 2.00 -26.17 1.45
N GLU A 166 2.56 -25.71 2.55
CA GLU A 166 2.55 -26.40 3.84
C GLU A 166 1.72 -25.58 4.81
N LYS A 167 0.59 -26.11 5.26
CA LYS A 167 -0.14 -25.56 6.40
C LYS A 167 0.73 -25.77 7.64
N ARG A 168 1.45 -24.74 8.02
CA ARG A 168 2.13 -24.71 9.31
C ARG A 168 1.06 -24.43 10.36
N GLU A 169 0.91 -25.33 11.31
CA GLU A 169 0.09 -25.11 12.46
C GLU A 169 0.82 -24.09 13.37
N TYR A 170 0.14 -22.99 13.66
CA TYR A 170 0.66 -22.01 14.60
C TYR A 170 0.40 -22.51 16.02
N ILE A 171 1.49 -22.73 16.77
CA ILE A 171 1.42 -23.08 18.17
C ILE A 171 1.51 -21.78 18.98
N GLN A 172 0.42 -21.40 19.65
CA GLN A 172 0.40 -20.25 20.54
C GLN A 172 1.26 -20.54 21.76
N PRO A 173 2.30 -19.77 22.04
CA PRO A 173 3.08 -19.96 23.25
C PRO A 173 2.28 -19.58 24.51
N GLU A 174 2.56 -20.24 25.62
CA GLU A 174 2.00 -19.92 26.93
C GLU A 174 2.50 -18.58 27.44
N SER A 175 3.77 -18.30 27.21
CA SER A 175 4.39 -17.03 27.59
C SER A 175 5.56 -16.64 26.69
N VAL A 176 5.77 -15.33 26.57
CA VAL A 176 6.97 -14.74 25.95
C VAL A 176 7.50 -13.66 26.88
N ILE A 177 8.76 -13.76 27.26
CA ILE A 177 9.43 -12.79 28.11
C ILE A 177 10.79 -12.42 27.53
N SER A 178 11.25 -11.21 27.84
CA SER A 178 12.60 -10.76 27.50
C SER A 178 13.33 -10.25 28.75
N ASN A 179 14.66 -10.30 28.74
CA ASN A 179 15.48 -9.73 29.80
C ASN A 179 15.62 -8.21 29.72
N SER A 180 15.34 -7.64 28.53
CA SER A 180 15.38 -6.19 28.33
C SER A 180 14.49 -5.77 27.16
N VAL A 181 14.05 -4.52 27.17
CA VAL A 181 13.29 -3.87 26.10
C VAL A 181 13.80 -2.45 25.89
N LEU A 182 13.81 -1.99 24.64
CA LEU A 182 14.22 -0.64 24.30
C LEU A 182 13.26 0.41 24.87
N ALA A 183 11.96 0.14 24.82
CA ALA A 183 10.89 1.00 25.33
C ALA A 183 9.58 0.20 25.41
N ASP A 184 8.56 0.76 26.02
CA ASP A 184 7.24 0.13 26.24
C ASP A 184 6.58 -0.40 24.95
N TYR A 185 6.88 0.19 23.79
CA TYR A 185 6.35 -0.26 22.51
C TYR A 185 7.11 -1.44 21.89
N ALA A 186 8.24 -1.85 22.46
CA ALA A 186 9.15 -2.86 21.93
C ALA A 186 9.17 -4.12 22.79
N GLY A 187 8.07 -4.46 23.43
CA GLY A 187 7.94 -5.58 24.34
C GLY A 187 8.04 -6.96 23.68
N ALA A 188 8.29 -7.98 24.49
CA ALA A 188 8.43 -9.37 24.06
C ALA A 188 7.15 -9.89 23.38
N GLU A 189 5.97 -9.47 23.83
CA GLU A 189 4.66 -9.82 23.32
C GLU A 189 4.47 -9.49 21.83
N ASN A 190 5.20 -8.49 21.31
CA ASN A 190 5.18 -8.13 19.89
C ASN A 190 5.68 -9.24 18.96
N THR A 191 6.39 -10.23 19.50
CA THR A 191 6.87 -11.36 18.68
C THR A 191 5.80 -12.40 18.37
N VAL A 192 4.66 -12.33 19.07
CA VAL A 192 3.56 -13.32 19.00
C VAL A 192 2.18 -12.68 18.84
N ASP A 193 2.12 -11.38 18.56
CA ASP A 193 0.86 -10.61 18.40
C ASP A 193 0.25 -10.71 17.00
N HIS A 194 0.82 -11.52 16.11
CA HIS A 194 0.45 -11.66 14.70
C HIS A 194 0.48 -10.36 13.90
N ASN A 195 1.24 -9.37 14.37
CA ASN A 195 1.37 -8.09 13.71
C ASN A 195 2.80 -7.88 13.20
N TYR A 196 3.03 -8.07 11.92
CA TYR A 196 4.35 -7.90 11.30
C TYR A 196 4.89 -6.45 11.34
N SER A 197 4.11 -5.50 11.87
CA SER A 197 4.56 -4.11 12.05
C SER A 197 5.15 -3.85 13.43
N THR A 198 4.90 -4.73 14.38
CA THR A 198 5.48 -4.69 15.73
C THR A 198 6.71 -5.58 15.82
N ARG A 199 7.52 -5.38 16.82
CA ARG A 199 8.70 -6.19 17.10
C ARG A 199 9.16 -6.01 18.54
N TRP A 200 9.87 -6.96 19.04
CA TRP A 200 10.70 -6.78 20.21
C TRP A 200 12.03 -6.13 19.81
N GLU A 201 12.49 -5.20 20.62
CA GLU A 201 13.85 -4.63 20.57
C GLU A 201 14.44 -4.63 21.99
N SER A 202 15.69 -5.10 22.12
CA SER A 202 16.43 -5.00 23.38
C SER A 202 16.82 -3.57 23.69
N ALA A 203 17.10 -3.28 24.95
CA ALA A 203 17.65 -1.99 25.36
C ALA A 203 18.99 -1.69 24.65
N ASP A 204 19.22 -0.40 24.38
CA ASP A 204 20.49 0.04 23.81
C ASP A 204 21.67 -0.36 24.74
N GLY A 205 22.70 -0.95 24.13
CA GLY A 205 23.88 -1.40 24.84
C GLY A 205 23.74 -2.73 25.59
N ASP A 206 22.61 -3.43 25.47
CA ASP A 206 22.49 -4.81 25.98
C ASP A 206 23.32 -5.75 25.09
N GLU A 207 24.43 -6.25 25.65
CA GLU A 207 25.35 -7.16 24.95
C GLU A 207 24.84 -8.63 24.93
N ASN A 208 23.82 -8.95 25.72
CA ASN A 208 23.28 -10.30 25.81
C ASN A 208 21.75 -10.33 25.81
N PRO A 209 21.13 -9.79 24.74
CA PRO A 209 19.69 -9.77 24.64
C PRO A 209 19.13 -11.19 24.53
N ALA A 210 18.09 -11.47 25.30
CA ALA A 210 17.45 -12.78 25.33
C ALA A 210 15.93 -12.67 25.30
N LEU A 211 15.32 -13.51 24.47
CA LEU A 211 13.88 -13.73 24.37
C LEU A 211 13.60 -15.19 24.74
N THR A 212 12.76 -15.41 25.74
CA THR A 212 12.34 -16.74 26.17
C THR A 212 10.90 -16.98 25.76
N VAL A 213 10.65 -18.08 25.07
CA VAL A 213 9.33 -18.51 24.62
C VAL A 213 9.02 -19.85 25.29
N SER A 214 7.89 -19.94 26.00
CA SER A 214 7.43 -21.18 26.65
C SER A 214 6.17 -21.70 25.95
N PHE A 215 6.10 -23.04 25.74
CA PHE A 215 5.00 -23.74 25.11
C PHE A 215 4.39 -24.78 26.05
#